data_265f0c7b56241f9aec5465af885c0cb3
#
_entry.id   265f0c7b56241f9aec5465af885c0cb3
#
_cell.length_a   1.000
_cell.length_b   1.000
_cell.length_c   1.000
_cell.angle_alpha   90.00
_cell.angle_beta   90.00
_cell.angle_gamma   90.00
#
_symmetry.space_group_name_H-M   'P 1'
#
loop_
_entity.id
_entity.type
_entity.pdbx_description
1 polymer ?
#
loop_
_entity_poly.entity_id
_entity_poly.type
_entity_poly.pdbx_seq_one_letter_code
_entity_poly.pdbx_strand_id
1 'polypeptide(L)'
;MSENKKIQTFKSLTPLEASDLIKKHVDNQDLIILDVRTPWEFSKEHIEGAENLDFTDPDFNEMVEKLDKDKIYVIYCKSGRRSDKVKEILKNLGFIEIYSIKNGFKGWKAAKK
;
A
#
# COMPACT_ATOMS: atom_id res chain seq x y z
N MET A 1 -5.73 -12.93 28.00
CA MET A 1 -6.40 -12.04 27.50
C MET A 1 -6.13 -11.58 26.22
N SER A 2 -6.94 -11.53 25.44
CA SER A 2 -6.76 -11.13 24.09
C SER A 2 -7.26 -9.76 23.87
N GLU A 3 -7.44 -9.06 24.92
CA GLU A 3 -7.98 -7.76 24.78
C GLU A 3 -7.12 -6.82 23.99
N ASN A 4 -5.91 -7.16 23.74
CA ASN A 4 -5.06 -6.30 22.94
C ASN A 4 -5.17 -6.60 21.45
N LYS A 5 -6.12 -7.44 21.09
CA LYS A 5 -6.31 -7.76 19.69
C LYS A 5 -6.80 -6.54 18.95
N LYS A 6 -6.05 -6.07 17.97
CA LYS A 6 -6.40 -4.88 17.23
C LYS A 6 -7.42 -5.20 16.14
N ILE A 7 -8.31 -4.25 15.85
CA ILE A 7 -9.24 -4.38 14.75
C ILE A 7 -8.47 -4.14 13.47
N GLN A 8 -8.56 -5.08 12.56
CA GLN A 8 -7.87 -4.98 11.28
C GLN A 8 -8.79 -4.41 10.22
N THR A 9 -8.26 -3.53 9.37
CA THR A 9 -9.00 -2.92 8.28
C THR A 9 -8.27 -3.19 6.98
N PHE A 10 -8.95 -3.85 6.04
CA PHE A 10 -8.38 -4.14 4.74
C PHE A 10 -9.42 -3.81 3.68
N LYS A 11 -9.17 -2.76 2.91
CA LYS A 11 -10.13 -2.27 1.92
C LYS A 11 -9.46 -1.91 0.62
N SER A 12 -10.26 -1.90 -0.44
CA SER A 12 -9.83 -1.34 -1.72
C SER A 12 -10.49 0.02 -1.84
N LEU A 13 -9.70 1.03 -2.17
CA LEU A 13 -10.18 2.40 -2.29
C LEU A 13 -10.13 2.85 -3.73
N THR A 14 -11.08 3.71 -4.12
CA THR A 14 -10.96 4.38 -5.42
C THR A 14 -9.77 5.33 -5.34
N PRO A 15 -9.23 5.75 -6.49
CA PRO A 15 -8.13 6.74 -6.47
C PRO A 15 -8.47 8.00 -5.70
N LEU A 16 -9.71 8.50 -5.80
CA LEU A 16 -10.09 9.70 -5.06
C LEU A 16 -10.12 9.46 -3.57
N GLU A 17 -10.66 8.31 -3.14
CA GLU A 17 -10.66 7.95 -1.73
C GLU A 17 -9.23 7.82 -1.19
N ALA A 18 -8.36 7.19 -1.99
CA ALA A 18 -6.96 7.05 -1.59
C ALA A 18 -6.28 8.41 -1.48
N SER A 19 -6.55 9.29 -2.44
CA SER A 19 -5.99 10.64 -2.42
C SER A 19 -6.42 11.39 -1.17
N ASP A 20 -7.70 11.28 -0.81
CA ASP A 20 -8.21 11.96 0.39
C ASP A 20 -7.54 11.41 1.66
N LEU A 21 -7.36 10.10 1.72
CA LEU A 21 -6.72 9.48 2.87
C LEU A 21 -5.27 9.95 3.00
N ILE A 22 -4.55 10.00 1.88
CA ILE A 22 -3.17 10.44 1.87
C ILE A 22 -3.07 11.90 2.33
N LYS A 23 -3.98 12.75 1.85
CA LYS A 23 -3.96 14.16 2.21
C LYS A 23 -4.22 14.38 3.70
N LYS A 24 -5.07 13.56 4.29
CA LYS A 24 -5.35 13.65 5.72
C LYS A 24 -4.12 13.36 6.55
N HIS A 25 -3.18 12.59 6.03
CA HIS A 25 -2.00 12.16 6.77
C HIS A 25 -0.71 12.77 6.24
N VAL A 26 -0.80 13.87 5.48
CA VAL A 26 0.39 14.44 4.83
C VAL A 26 1.48 14.81 5.82
N ASP A 27 1.11 15.27 7.00
CA ASP A 27 2.08 15.65 8.02
C ASP A 27 2.27 14.56 9.07
N ASN A 28 1.72 13.36 8.82
CA ASN A 28 1.72 12.29 9.78
C ASN A 28 2.54 11.13 9.22
N GLN A 29 3.57 10.73 9.93
CA GLN A 29 4.43 9.64 9.47
C GLN A 29 3.82 8.27 9.70
N ASP A 30 2.58 8.20 10.16
CA ASP A 30 1.91 6.91 10.38
C ASP A 30 1.36 6.29 9.10
N LEU A 31 1.32 7.04 8.00
CA LEU A 31 0.85 6.50 6.73
C LEU A 31 2.00 6.34 5.76
N ILE A 32 2.12 5.17 5.16
CA ILE A 32 3.16 4.87 4.18
C ILE A 32 2.49 4.42 2.90
N ILE A 33 2.95 4.98 1.77
CA ILE A 33 2.46 4.57 0.45
C ILE A 33 3.48 3.59 -0.11
N LEU A 34 3.04 2.38 -0.46
CA LEU A 34 3.93 1.35 -0.99
C LEU A 34 3.62 1.07 -2.45
N ASP A 35 4.60 1.30 -3.31
CA ASP A 35 4.54 0.94 -4.71
C ASP A 35 5.17 -0.46 -4.82
N VAL A 36 4.37 -1.47 -5.16
CA VAL A 36 4.87 -2.84 -5.23
C VAL A 36 5.21 -3.28 -6.65
N ARG A 37 5.40 -2.30 -7.54
CA ARG A 37 5.83 -2.56 -8.91
C ARG A 37 7.34 -2.76 -8.94
N THR A 38 7.89 -3.02 -10.12
CA THR A 38 9.34 -3.16 -10.26
C THR A 38 10.03 -1.81 -10.06
N PRO A 39 11.31 -1.83 -9.69
CA PRO A 39 12.06 -0.57 -9.54
C PRO A 39 12.10 0.26 -10.82
N TRP A 40 12.10 -0.40 -11.99
CA TRP A 40 12.12 0.32 -13.24
C TRP A 40 10.83 1.12 -13.45
N GLU A 41 9.68 0.52 -13.14
CA GLU A 41 8.40 1.22 -13.23
C GLU A 41 8.37 2.40 -12.25
N PHE A 42 8.83 2.15 -11.03
CA PHE A 42 8.85 3.17 -9.98
C PHE A 42 9.72 4.36 -10.38
N SER A 43 10.89 4.08 -10.97
CA SER A 43 11.81 5.15 -11.35
C SER A 43 11.26 6.06 -12.44
N LYS A 44 10.36 5.52 -13.27
CA LYS A 44 9.78 6.32 -14.33
C LYS A 44 8.74 7.27 -13.80
N GLU A 45 7.86 6.78 -12.94
CA GLU A 45 6.76 7.57 -12.41
C GLU A 45 6.19 6.84 -11.20
N HIS A 46 5.84 7.55 -10.15
CA HIS A 46 5.18 6.93 -9.00
C HIS A 46 4.39 8.00 -8.25
N ILE A 47 3.56 7.57 -7.32
CA ILE A 47 2.80 8.50 -6.48
C ILE A 47 3.78 9.22 -5.58
N GLU A 48 3.66 10.53 -5.49
CA GLU A 48 4.55 11.34 -4.68
C GLU A 48 4.59 10.84 -3.23
N GLY A 49 5.78 10.64 -2.72
CA GLY A 49 5.96 10.14 -1.36
C GLY A 49 5.96 8.63 -1.23
N ALA A 50 5.73 7.91 -2.33
CA ALA A 50 5.70 6.45 -2.26
C ALA A 50 7.09 5.86 -2.11
N GLU A 51 7.16 4.73 -1.41
CA GLU A 51 8.36 3.92 -1.30
C GLU A 51 8.17 2.69 -2.18
N ASN A 52 9.23 2.19 -2.78
CA ASN A 52 9.15 1.03 -3.66
C ASN A 52 9.54 -0.25 -2.92
N LEU A 53 8.68 -1.26 -3.02
CA LEU A 53 8.95 -2.56 -2.47
C LEU A 53 8.53 -3.57 -3.53
N ASP A 54 9.49 -4.06 -4.31
CA ASP A 54 9.23 -4.86 -5.50
C ASP A 54 8.64 -6.23 -5.16
N PHE A 55 7.39 -6.45 -5.56
CA PHE A 55 6.69 -7.72 -5.30
C PHE A 55 7.37 -8.91 -5.97
N THR A 56 8.13 -8.67 -7.05
CA THR A 56 8.81 -9.76 -7.75
C THR A 56 10.18 -10.10 -7.17
N ASP A 57 10.65 -9.31 -6.20
CA ASP A 57 11.93 -9.57 -5.57
C ASP A 57 11.84 -10.87 -4.75
N PRO A 58 12.81 -11.80 -4.88
CA PRO A 58 12.77 -13.04 -4.10
C PRO A 58 12.74 -12.80 -2.60
N ASP A 59 13.26 -11.67 -2.13
CA ASP A 59 13.29 -11.36 -0.72
C ASP A 59 12.10 -10.52 -0.25
N PHE A 60 11.07 -10.41 -1.08
CA PHE A 60 9.92 -9.55 -0.77
C PHE A 60 9.31 -9.86 0.60
N ASN A 61 9.09 -11.15 0.90
CA ASN A 61 8.48 -11.51 2.17
C ASN A 61 9.33 -11.10 3.36
N GLU A 62 10.65 -11.22 3.24
CA GLU A 62 11.55 -10.79 4.30
C GLU A 62 11.51 -9.28 4.46
N MET A 63 11.40 -8.56 3.35
CA MET A 63 11.36 -7.10 3.37
C MET A 63 10.10 -6.59 4.07
N VAL A 64 8.94 -7.19 3.75
CA VAL A 64 7.70 -6.73 4.38
C VAL A 64 7.65 -7.06 5.87
N GLU A 65 8.32 -8.13 6.30
CA GLU A 65 8.34 -8.46 7.72
C GLU A 65 9.07 -7.43 8.56
N LYS A 66 9.92 -6.64 7.92
CA LYS A 66 10.67 -5.59 8.62
C LYS A 66 9.88 -4.30 8.74
N LEU A 67 8.73 -4.20 8.08
CA LEU A 67 7.92 -3.00 8.16
C LEU A 67 7.17 -2.92 9.48
N ASP A 68 6.87 -1.69 9.90
CA ASP A 68 6.11 -1.46 11.13
C ASP A 68 4.65 -1.83 10.88
N LYS A 69 4.16 -2.85 11.57
CA LYS A 69 2.82 -3.37 11.33
C LYS A 69 1.70 -2.51 11.88
N ASP A 70 2.04 -1.53 12.70
CA ASP A 70 1.05 -0.65 13.32
C ASP A 70 0.75 0.60 12.52
N LYS A 71 1.41 0.77 11.38
CA LYS A 71 1.17 1.95 10.55
C LYS A 71 0.08 1.68 9.51
N ILE A 72 -0.38 2.74 8.87
CA ILE A 72 -1.37 2.66 7.80
C ILE A 72 -0.63 2.53 6.48
N TYR A 73 -1.02 1.58 5.65
CA TYR A 73 -0.37 1.38 4.36
C TYR A 73 -1.36 1.55 3.22
N VAL A 74 -0.98 2.37 2.24
CA VAL A 74 -1.72 2.47 0.98
C VAL A 74 -0.83 1.82 -0.05
N ILE A 75 -1.27 0.69 -0.63
CA ILE A 75 -0.45 -0.06 -1.56
C ILE A 75 -1.04 -0.02 -2.96
N TYR A 76 -0.18 -0.04 -3.96
CA TYR A 76 -0.64 -0.07 -5.34
C TYR A 76 0.36 -0.76 -6.25
N CYS A 77 -0.15 -1.30 -7.35
CA CYS A 77 0.67 -1.84 -8.41
C CYS A 77 0.22 -1.17 -9.70
N LYS A 78 0.46 -1.79 -10.84
CA LYS A 78 0.09 -1.16 -12.10
C LYS A 78 -1.43 -1.15 -12.31
N SER A 79 -2.11 -2.27 -12.10
CA SER A 79 -3.53 -2.41 -12.39
C SER A 79 -4.39 -2.91 -11.25
N GLY A 80 -3.81 -3.18 -10.10
CA GLY A 80 -4.53 -3.63 -8.91
C GLY A 80 -4.39 -5.09 -8.56
N ARG A 81 -3.94 -5.93 -9.49
CA ARG A 81 -3.87 -7.37 -9.24
C ARG A 81 -2.81 -7.76 -8.23
N ARG A 82 -1.60 -7.23 -8.39
CA ARG A 82 -0.51 -7.57 -7.46
C ARG A 82 -0.77 -6.98 -6.09
N SER A 83 -1.30 -5.76 -6.05
CA SER A 83 -1.54 -5.12 -4.76
C SER A 83 -2.61 -5.84 -3.94
N ASP A 84 -3.59 -6.47 -4.61
CA ASP A 84 -4.57 -7.26 -3.89
C ASP A 84 -3.93 -8.49 -3.25
N LYS A 85 -2.97 -9.12 -3.93
CA LYS A 85 -2.25 -10.24 -3.36
C LYS A 85 -1.38 -9.81 -2.19
N VAL A 86 -0.72 -8.66 -2.34
CA VAL A 86 0.11 -8.09 -1.28
C VAL A 86 -0.75 -7.79 -0.05
N LYS A 87 -1.94 -7.25 -0.27
CA LYS A 87 -2.86 -6.96 0.84
C LYS A 87 -3.12 -8.21 1.67
N GLU A 88 -3.34 -9.36 1.01
CA GLU A 88 -3.56 -10.61 1.73
C GLU A 88 -2.32 -11.07 2.49
N ILE A 89 -1.15 -10.90 1.89
CA ILE A 89 0.10 -11.26 2.56
C ILE A 89 0.26 -10.43 3.83
N LEU A 90 0.05 -9.13 3.75
CA LEU A 90 0.20 -8.25 4.90
C LEU A 90 -0.84 -8.55 5.97
N LYS A 91 -2.05 -8.89 5.55
CA LYS A 91 -3.10 -9.26 6.50
C LYS A 91 -2.65 -10.47 7.31
N ASN A 92 -2.12 -11.49 6.63
CA ASN A 92 -1.69 -12.72 7.29
C ASN A 92 -0.48 -12.51 8.19
N LEU A 93 0.30 -11.46 7.94
CA LEU A 93 1.46 -11.14 8.77
C LEU A 93 1.12 -10.26 9.97
N GLY A 94 -0.15 -9.89 10.15
CA GLY A 94 -0.58 -9.14 11.32
C GLY A 94 -0.61 -7.64 11.17
N PHE A 95 -0.52 -7.14 9.94
CA PHE A 95 -0.69 -5.70 9.71
C PHE A 95 -2.12 -5.31 10.03
N ILE A 96 -2.33 -4.10 10.52
CA ILE A 96 -3.64 -3.70 11.01
C ILE A 96 -4.47 -2.84 10.07
N GLU A 97 -3.83 -2.06 9.21
CA GLU A 97 -4.59 -1.16 8.36
C GLU A 97 -3.96 -1.04 6.98
N ILE A 98 -4.60 -1.67 6.00
CA ILE A 98 -4.06 -1.74 4.64
C ILE A 98 -5.14 -1.33 3.64
N TYR A 99 -4.79 -0.46 2.73
CA TYR A 99 -5.68 -0.03 1.66
C TYR A 99 -4.99 -0.27 0.32
N SER A 100 -5.69 -0.86 -0.63
CA SER A 100 -5.17 -1.00 -1.98
C SER A 100 -5.92 -0.04 -2.91
N ILE A 101 -5.24 0.54 -3.89
CA ILE A 101 -5.87 1.47 -4.82
C ILE A 101 -6.46 0.68 -5.98
N LYS A 102 -7.78 0.83 -6.19
CA LYS A 102 -8.46 0.16 -7.28
C LYS A 102 -7.86 0.60 -8.60
N ASN A 103 -7.64 -0.36 -9.49
CA ASN A 103 -7.03 -0.14 -10.80
C ASN A 103 -5.59 0.39 -10.73
N GLY A 104 -4.99 0.35 -9.56
CA GLY A 104 -3.58 0.65 -9.38
C GLY A 104 -3.16 2.03 -9.87
N PHE A 105 -1.92 2.11 -10.35
CA PHE A 105 -1.37 3.38 -10.84
C PHE A 105 -2.10 3.89 -12.08
N LYS A 106 -2.62 2.98 -12.90
CA LYS A 106 -3.40 3.40 -14.07
C LYS A 106 -4.64 4.17 -13.63
N GLY A 107 -5.35 3.66 -12.63
CA GLY A 107 -6.54 4.34 -12.11
C GLY A 107 -6.18 5.65 -11.44
N TRP A 108 -5.08 5.68 -10.71
CA TRP A 108 -4.61 6.88 -10.05
C TRP A 108 -4.35 8.00 -11.06
N LYS A 109 -3.61 7.67 -12.14
CA LYS A 109 -3.30 8.67 -13.17
C LYS A 109 -4.55 9.17 -13.89
N ALA A 110 -5.48 8.26 -14.18
CA ALA A 110 -6.71 8.64 -14.87
C ALA A 110 -7.55 9.59 -14.03
N ALA A 111 -7.59 9.38 -12.73
CA ALA A 111 -8.38 10.21 -11.83
C ALA A 111 -7.77 11.58 -11.60
N LYS A 112 -6.48 11.75 -11.89
CA LYS A 112 -5.80 13.02 -11.64
C LYS A 112 -5.81 13.99 -12.82
N LYS A 113 -6.54 13.66 -13.86
CA LYS A 113 -6.62 14.56 -15.00
C LYS A 113 -7.46 15.79 -14.70
#